data_38d5a415e0c706b7681d67d552e9665f
#
_entry.id   38d5a415e0c706b7681d67d552e9665f
#
_cell.length_a   1.000
_cell.length_b   1.000
_cell.length_c   1.000
_cell.angle_alpha   90.00
_cell.angle_beta   90.00
_cell.angle_gamma   90.00
#
_symmetry.space_group_name_H-M   'P 1'
#
loop_
_entity.id
_entity.type
_entity.pdbx_description
1 polymer ?
#
loop_
_entity_poly.entity_id
_entity_poly.type
_entity_poly.pdbx_seq_one_letter_code
_entity_poly.pdbx_strand_id
1 'polypeptide(L)'
;MRFSSPHFRNVAIGAAAVLWLAGAAQAAEVHVMISGGLSAAYNALVPEFEKATGNKVITAYGPSMGTTVNAIPTRLDRGEPADVLILVGYALDDLVKKGKATSRVDLVNSKIGVAVKAGSPRPDISTADAVKRALLAAKSVAYSDSASGVYISTEMFDKLGITADMKDKAKKIPATPVAEIVAKGEAEIGMQQISELKAVAGVDIIGPLPESLQKVTVFSAGIASASKEPEAGKALIKFLASPAARETIVNSGLEPIEGTAK
;
A
#
# COMPACT_ATOMS: atom_id res chain seq x y z
N MET A 1 -94.06 17.36 -24.49
CA MET A 1 -92.65 17.59 -24.96
C MET A 1 -91.71 17.35 -23.80
N ARG A 2 -91.00 16.25 -23.84
CA ARG A 2 -89.99 15.88 -22.80
C ARG A 2 -88.60 16.22 -23.29
N PHE A 3 -87.89 17.03 -22.58
CA PHE A 3 -86.44 17.32 -22.84
C PHE A 3 -85.60 16.46 -21.93
N SER A 4 -84.79 15.62 -22.53
CA SER A 4 -83.81 14.78 -21.85
C SER A 4 -82.51 15.60 -21.65
N SER A 5 -81.98 15.60 -20.45
CA SER A 5 -80.68 16.15 -20.08
C SER A 5 -79.55 15.10 -20.27
N PRO A 6 -78.41 15.43 -20.79
CA PRO A 6 -77.28 14.52 -20.85
C PRO A 6 -76.46 14.51 -19.57
N HIS A 7 -76.13 13.30 -19.10
CA HIS A 7 -75.26 13.04 -17.96
C HIS A 7 -73.76 13.23 -18.38
N PHE A 8 -73.10 14.18 -17.78
CA PHE A 8 -71.61 14.28 -17.84
C PHE A 8 -71.02 13.27 -16.86
N ARG A 9 -70.31 12.27 -17.40
CA ARG A 9 -69.45 11.35 -16.62
C ARG A 9 -68.11 12.03 -16.42
N ASN A 10 -67.81 12.45 -15.17
CA ASN A 10 -66.48 12.88 -14.76
C ASN A 10 -65.54 11.68 -14.70
N VAL A 11 -64.57 11.62 -15.61
CA VAL A 11 -63.43 10.70 -15.56
C VAL A 11 -62.36 11.36 -14.71
N ALA A 12 -62.17 10.89 -13.47
CA ALA A 12 -61.06 11.29 -12.62
C ALA A 12 -59.81 10.53 -13.09
N ILE A 13 -58.88 11.24 -13.73
CA ILE A 13 -57.56 10.71 -14.05
C ILE A 13 -56.71 10.82 -12.79
N GLY A 14 -56.52 9.68 -12.10
CA GLY A 14 -55.61 9.56 -10.97
C GLY A 14 -54.15 9.58 -11.49
N ALA A 15 -53.43 10.69 -11.28
CA ALA A 15 -52.01 10.76 -11.50
C ALA A 15 -51.29 10.04 -10.36
N ALA A 16 -50.83 8.80 -10.60
CA ALA A 16 -49.94 8.09 -9.68
C ALA A 16 -48.53 8.74 -9.77
N ALA A 17 -48.22 9.56 -8.79
CA ALA A 17 -46.85 10.08 -8.59
C ALA A 17 -45.94 8.93 -8.12
N VAL A 18 -45.17 8.35 -9.01
CA VAL A 18 -44.09 7.42 -8.67
C VAL A 18 -42.95 8.24 -8.02
N LEU A 19 -42.95 8.29 -6.70
CA LEU A 19 -41.83 8.79 -5.91
C LEU A 19 -40.64 7.82 -6.09
N TRP A 20 -39.69 8.18 -6.94
CA TRP A 20 -38.39 7.60 -6.96
C TRP A 20 -37.69 8.02 -5.65
N LEU A 21 -37.74 7.13 -4.65
CA LEU A 21 -36.81 7.20 -3.53
C LEU A 21 -35.40 6.86 -4.08
N ALA A 22 -34.72 7.89 -4.58
CA ALA A 22 -33.26 7.82 -4.70
C ALA A 22 -32.76 7.68 -3.26
N GLY A 23 -32.52 6.44 -2.83
CA GLY A 23 -31.84 6.18 -1.57
C GLY A 23 -30.51 6.92 -1.63
N ALA A 24 -30.36 7.97 -0.84
CA ALA A 24 -29.06 8.58 -0.61
C ALA A 24 -28.16 7.44 -0.12
N ALA A 25 -27.19 7.05 -0.93
CA ALA A 25 -26.19 6.10 -0.48
C ALA A 25 -25.56 6.71 0.76
N GLN A 26 -25.79 6.09 1.92
CA GLN A 26 -25.21 6.55 3.17
C GLN A 26 -23.70 6.41 3.05
N ALA A 27 -22.97 7.48 3.39
CA ALA A 27 -21.53 7.47 3.39
C ALA A 27 -21.03 6.34 4.30
N ALA A 28 -20.26 5.42 3.73
CA ALA A 28 -19.71 4.30 4.46
C ALA A 28 -18.41 4.71 5.19
N GLU A 29 -18.15 4.07 6.34
CA GLU A 29 -16.86 4.14 7.02
C GLU A 29 -16.05 2.89 6.68
N VAL A 30 -15.02 3.04 5.85
CA VAL A 30 -14.20 1.95 5.32
C VAL A 30 -12.95 1.80 6.18
N HIS A 31 -12.84 0.69 6.89
CA HIS A 31 -11.65 0.37 7.69
C HIS A 31 -10.57 -0.27 6.83
N VAL A 32 -9.40 0.35 6.77
CA VAL A 32 -8.26 -0.11 5.96
C VAL A 32 -7.09 -0.47 6.85
N MET A 33 -6.53 -1.65 6.67
CA MET A 33 -5.21 -2.00 7.23
C MET A 33 -4.18 -1.97 6.10
N ILE A 34 -3.12 -1.16 6.26
CA ILE A 34 -2.11 -0.95 5.21
C ILE A 34 -0.69 -1.08 5.74
N SER A 35 0.19 -1.65 4.92
CA SER A 35 1.64 -1.72 5.19
C SER A 35 2.43 -0.65 4.43
N GLY A 36 3.64 -0.36 4.91
CA GLY A 36 4.43 0.83 4.57
C GLY A 36 4.64 1.12 3.09
N GLY A 37 4.89 0.11 2.26
CA GLY A 37 5.34 0.33 0.89
C GLY A 37 4.40 1.11 -0.02
N LEU A 38 3.07 1.08 0.21
CA LEU A 38 2.09 1.88 -0.54
C LEU A 38 1.61 3.12 0.24
N SER A 39 1.98 3.28 1.51
CA SER A 39 1.38 4.27 2.42
C SER A 39 1.47 5.70 1.91
N ALA A 40 2.60 6.10 1.31
CA ALA A 40 2.77 7.48 0.82
C ALA A 40 1.78 7.83 -0.29
N ALA A 41 1.66 6.97 -1.32
CA ALA A 41 0.69 7.15 -2.39
C ALA A 41 -0.76 7.07 -1.88
N TYR A 42 -1.04 6.09 -1.04
CA TYR A 42 -2.35 5.88 -0.43
C TYR A 42 -2.81 7.12 0.36
N ASN A 43 -1.96 7.68 1.21
CA ASN A 43 -2.29 8.85 2.02
C ASN A 43 -2.60 10.09 1.17
N ALA A 44 -1.96 10.23 0.00
CA ALA A 44 -2.27 11.30 -0.93
C ALA A 44 -3.60 11.06 -1.68
N LEU A 45 -3.94 9.80 -1.97
CA LEU A 45 -5.11 9.41 -2.75
C LEU A 45 -6.41 9.28 -1.93
N VAL A 46 -6.32 8.94 -0.63
CA VAL A 46 -7.50 8.77 0.23
C VAL A 46 -8.39 10.01 0.27
N PRO A 47 -7.88 11.25 0.45
CA PRO A 47 -8.73 12.44 0.43
C PRO A 47 -9.49 12.65 -0.89
N GLU A 48 -8.90 12.24 -2.02
CA GLU A 48 -9.54 12.31 -3.33
C GLU A 48 -10.69 11.29 -3.43
N PHE A 49 -10.46 10.06 -2.95
CA PHE A 49 -11.49 9.03 -2.86
C PHE A 49 -12.66 9.47 -1.96
N GLU A 50 -12.36 9.97 -0.76
CA GLU A 50 -13.39 10.48 0.17
C GLU A 50 -14.23 11.60 -0.44
N LYS A 51 -13.58 12.56 -1.12
CA LYS A 51 -14.24 13.65 -1.81
C LYS A 51 -15.13 13.15 -2.97
N ALA A 52 -14.67 12.16 -3.72
CA ALA A 52 -15.38 11.64 -4.87
C ALA A 52 -16.61 10.77 -4.51
N THR A 53 -16.55 10.09 -3.37
CA THR A 53 -17.56 9.09 -2.99
C THR A 53 -18.42 9.49 -1.79
N GLY A 54 -17.97 10.44 -0.98
CA GLY A 54 -18.56 10.79 0.31
C GLY A 54 -18.22 9.80 1.44
N ASN A 55 -17.58 8.66 1.13
CA ASN A 55 -17.16 7.69 2.13
C ASN A 55 -16.06 8.25 3.03
N LYS A 56 -15.92 7.67 4.22
CA LYS A 56 -14.82 7.95 5.15
C LYS A 56 -13.88 6.76 5.21
N VAL A 57 -12.59 7.01 5.35
CA VAL A 57 -11.58 5.97 5.43
C VAL A 57 -10.86 6.04 6.78
N ILE A 58 -10.94 4.95 7.54
CA ILE A 58 -10.26 4.79 8.83
C ILE A 58 -9.06 3.87 8.63
N THR A 59 -7.87 4.40 8.79
CA THR A 59 -6.63 3.69 8.45
C THR A 59 -5.86 3.21 9.67
N ALA A 60 -5.49 1.93 9.66
CA ALA A 60 -4.56 1.33 10.62
C ALA A 60 -3.28 0.90 9.88
N TYR A 61 -2.12 1.37 10.34
CA TYR A 61 -0.83 1.04 9.75
C TYR A 61 -0.16 -0.12 10.51
N GLY A 62 0.52 -1.00 9.76
CA GLY A 62 1.29 -2.09 10.36
C GLY A 62 2.04 -2.93 9.33
N PRO A 63 3.00 -3.75 9.76
CA PRO A 63 3.72 -4.65 8.87
C PRO A 63 2.79 -5.65 8.18
N SER A 64 3.13 -6.01 6.92
CA SER A 64 2.41 -7.04 6.16
C SER A 64 2.42 -8.42 6.81
N MET A 65 3.40 -8.68 7.67
CA MET A 65 3.63 -9.97 8.30
C MET A 65 4.33 -9.79 9.65
N GLY A 66 4.56 -10.90 10.34
CA GLY A 66 5.20 -10.91 11.66
C GLY A 66 4.18 -10.95 12.79
N THR A 67 4.69 -10.88 14.03
CA THR A 67 3.92 -11.07 15.26
C THR A 67 3.90 -9.83 16.16
N THR A 68 4.39 -8.70 15.65
CA THR A 68 4.32 -7.44 16.40
C THR A 68 2.87 -7.04 16.64
N VAL A 69 2.62 -6.29 17.70
CA VAL A 69 1.25 -5.92 18.12
C VAL A 69 0.45 -5.20 17.02
N ASN A 70 1.15 -4.46 16.14
CA ASN A 70 0.55 -3.70 15.03
C ASN A 70 0.60 -4.45 13.68
N ALA A 71 1.19 -5.66 13.61
CA ALA A 71 1.19 -6.43 12.36
C ALA A 71 -0.23 -6.74 11.91
N ILE A 72 -0.50 -6.61 10.61
CA ILE A 72 -1.83 -6.83 10.03
C ILE A 72 -2.40 -8.20 10.41
N PRO A 73 -1.65 -9.33 10.30
CA PRO A 73 -2.16 -10.62 10.75
C PRO A 73 -2.57 -10.62 12.24
N THR A 74 -1.75 -10.03 13.10
CA THR A 74 -1.99 -9.97 14.54
C THR A 74 -3.24 -9.13 14.88
N ARG A 75 -3.47 -8.01 14.16
CA ARG A 75 -4.68 -7.18 14.28
C ARG A 75 -5.93 -7.97 13.89
N LEU A 76 -5.88 -8.69 12.75
CA LEU A 76 -6.98 -9.53 12.28
C LEU A 76 -7.28 -10.69 13.25
N ASP A 77 -6.26 -11.27 13.88
CA ASP A 77 -6.44 -12.34 14.87
C ASP A 77 -7.10 -11.84 16.16
N ARG A 78 -6.91 -10.56 16.51
CA ARG A 78 -7.62 -9.90 17.62
C ARG A 78 -9.04 -9.45 17.26
N GLY A 79 -9.46 -9.59 15.98
CA GLY A 79 -10.78 -9.17 15.53
C GLY A 79 -10.91 -7.65 15.34
N GLU A 80 -9.81 -6.92 15.13
CA GLU A 80 -9.91 -5.49 14.80
C GLU A 80 -10.65 -5.30 13.47
N PRO A 81 -11.51 -4.27 13.36
CA PRO A 81 -12.27 -4.01 12.15
C PRO A 81 -11.38 -3.80 10.93
N ALA A 82 -11.71 -4.46 9.82
CA ALA A 82 -11.07 -4.26 8.53
C ALA A 82 -12.04 -4.56 7.41
N ASP A 83 -12.08 -3.70 6.41
CA ASP A 83 -12.80 -3.89 5.16
C ASP A 83 -11.83 -4.14 4.02
N VAL A 84 -10.73 -3.38 3.98
CA VAL A 84 -9.68 -3.48 2.97
C VAL A 84 -8.34 -3.77 3.62
N LEU A 85 -7.62 -4.73 3.05
CA LEU A 85 -6.26 -5.10 3.43
C LEU A 85 -5.32 -4.72 2.29
N ILE A 86 -4.30 -3.89 2.56
CA ILE A 86 -3.29 -3.48 1.57
C ILE A 86 -1.91 -3.86 2.08
N LEU A 87 -1.31 -4.90 1.50
CA LEU A 87 -0.06 -5.46 1.98
C LEU A 87 0.70 -6.19 0.88
N VAL A 88 1.85 -6.75 1.23
CA VAL A 88 2.66 -7.55 0.31
C VAL A 88 1.83 -8.73 -0.23
N GLY A 89 1.83 -8.93 -1.55
CA GLY A 89 0.95 -9.86 -2.25
C GLY A 89 0.99 -11.29 -1.72
N TYR A 90 2.19 -11.85 -1.47
CA TYR A 90 2.28 -13.21 -0.92
C TYR A 90 1.75 -13.33 0.52
N ALA A 91 1.87 -12.25 1.31
CA ALA A 91 1.28 -12.23 2.64
C ALA A 91 -0.26 -12.12 2.59
N LEU A 92 -0.80 -11.42 1.58
CA LEU A 92 -2.25 -11.41 1.32
C LEU A 92 -2.74 -12.79 0.88
N ASP A 93 -1.99 -13.52 0.03
CA ASP A 93 -2.32 -14.89 -0.36
C ASP A 93 -2.41 -15.82 0.86
N ASP A 94 -1.52 -15.65 1.85
CA ASP A 94 -1.58 -16.41 3.09
C ASP A 94 -2.82 -16.07 3.93
N LEU A 95 -3.25 -14.80 3.94
CA LEU A 95 -4.50 -14.40 4.58
C LEU A 95 -5.73 -14.97 3.85
N VAL A 96 -5.70 -15.02 2.52
CA VAL A 96 -6.76 -15.68 1.72
C VAL A 96 -6.84 -17.16 2.05
N LYS A 97 -5.71 -17.88 2.06
CA LYS A 97 -5.65 -19.31 2.44
C LYS A 97 -6.17 -19.56 3.85
N LYS A 98 -5.96 -18.63 4.77
CA LYS A 98 -6.46 -18.68 6.16
C LYS A 98 -7.92 -18.22 6.31
N GLY A 99 -8.60 -17.86 5.23
CA GLY A 99 -9.98 -17.37 5.24
C GLY A 99 -10.13 -15.99 5.88
N LYS A 100 -9.07 -15.19 5.99
CA LYS A 100 -9.09 -13.83 6.54
C LYS A 100 -9.33 -12.76 5.48
N ALA A 101 -9.12 -13.09 4.20
CA ALA A 101 -9.41 -12.25 3.04
C ALA A 101 -10.11 -13.06 1.96
N THR A 102 -10.88 -12.38 1.08
CA THR A 102 -11.70 -13.04 0.04
C THR A 102 -11.17 -12.82 -1.37
N SER A 103 -10.27 -11.88 -1.57
CA SER A 103 -9.77 -11.48 -2.90
C SER A 103 -8.36 -10.95 -2.85
N ARG A 104 -7.72 -10.89 -4.03
CA ARG A 104 -6.45 -10.22 -4.24
C ARG A 104 -6.50 -9.45 -5.56
N VAL A 105 -6.11 -8.18 -5.51
CA VAL A 105 -5.89 -7.31 -6.66
C VAL A 105 -4.48 -6.73 -6.53
N ASP A 106 -3.61 -7.00 -7.48
CA ASP A 106 -2.26 -6.45 -7.50
C ASP A 106 -2.31 -4.98 -7.91
N LEU A 107 -1.74 -4.09 -7.08
CA LEU A 107 -1.82 -2.66 -7.30
C LEU A 107 -0.53 -2.09 -7.91
N VAL A 108 0.61 -2.43 -7.29
CA VAL A 108 1.89 -1.82 -7.63
C VAL A 108 3.06 -2.78 -7.46
N ASN A 109 4.10 -2.55 -8.25
CA ASN A 109 5.44 -3.08 -8.03
C ASN A 109 6.27 -2.06 -7.25
N SER A 110 7.03 -2.54 -6.28
CA SER A 110 7.95 -1.74 -5.48
C SER A 110 9.36 -2.31 -5.55
N LYS A 111 10.34 -1.45 -5.84
CA LYS A 111 11.76 -1.78 -5.92
C LYS A 111 12.49 -1.39 -4.64
N ILE A 112 13.52 -2.13 -4.30
CA ILE A 112 14.44 -1.78 -3.22
C ILE A 112 15.41 -0.73 -3.74
N GLY A 113 15.53 0.36 -2.98
CA GLY A 113 16.50 1.42 -3.22
C GLY A 113 17.57 1.48 -2.16
N VAL A 114 18.59 2.26 -2.47
CA VAL A 114 19.71 2.58 -1.59
C VAL A 114 19.71 4.08 -1.33
N ALA A 115 19.85 4.46 -0.08
CA ALA A 115 19.91 5.85 0.35
C ALA A 115 21.14 6.12 1.21
N VAL A 116 21.64 7.35 1.12
CA VAL A 116 22.64 7.93 2.00
C VAL A 116 22.09 9.22 2.61
N LYS A 117 22.72 9.74 3.66
CA LYS A 117 22.35 11.04 4.21
C LYS A 117 22.51 12.12 3.13
N ALA A 118 21.59 13.06 3.07
CA ALA A 118 21.62 14.15 2.09
C ALA A 118 22.95 14.90 2.13
N GLY A 119 23.56 15.08 0.94
CA GLY A 119 24.86 15.73 0.78
C GLY A 119 26.08 14.85 1.12
N SER A 120 25.88 13.60 1.51
CA SER A 120 26.98 12.65 1.71
C SER A 120 27.51 12.10 0.38
N PRO A 121 28.75 11.57 0.34
CA PRO A 121 29.27 10.88 -0.84
C PRO A 121 28.30 9.76 -1.31
N ARG A 122 28.12 9.68 -2.62
CA ARG A 122 27.26 8.68 -3.25
C ARG A 122 28.10 7.52 -3.77
N PRO A 123 28.14 6.36 -3.10
CA PRO A 123 28.86 5.22 -3.62
C PRO A 123 28.26 4.71 -4.93
N ASP A 124 29.09 4.14 -5.77
CA ASP A 124 28.64 3.44 -6.97
C ASP A 124 27.87 2.17 -6.57
N ILE A 125 26.65 2.01 -7.10
CA ILE A 125 25.78 0.84 -6.91
C ILE A 125 25.29 0.29 -8.26
N SER A 126 25.94 0.62 -9.37
CA SER A 126 25.48 0.29 -10.72
C SER A 126 25.52 -1.21 -11.05
N THR A 127 26.34 -1.98 -10.35
CA THR A 127 26.47 -3.43 -10.52
C THR A 127 26.47 -4.15 -9.17
N ALA A 128 26.28 -5.47 -9.17
CA ALA A 128 26.37 -6.28 -7.95
C ALA A 128 27.74 -6.12 -7.26
N ASP A 129 28.84 -6.10 -8.02
CA ASP A 129 30.18 -5.90 -7.47
C ASP A 129 30.37 -4.49 -6.91
N ALA A 130 29.77 -3.47 -7.52
CA ALA A 130 29.78 -2.11 -7.01
C ALA A 130 29.01 -2.01 -5.68
N VAL A 131 27.81 -2.60 -5.59
CA VAL A 131 27.05 -2.73 -4.34
C VAL A 131 27.87 -3.44 -3.27
N LYS A 132 28.50 -4.58 -3.61
CA LYS A 132 29.38 -5.30 -2.70
C LYS A 132 30.48 -4.40 -2.13
N ARG A 133 31.22 -3.70 -3.00
CA ARG A 133 32.28 -2.76 -2.56
C ARG A 133 31.74 -1.66 -1.66
N ALA A 134 30.60 -1.05 -2.04
CA ALA A 134 29.97 0.00 -1.26
C ALA A 134 29.58 -0.48 0.16
N LEU A 135 28.95 -1.65 0.25
CA LEU A 135 28.56 -2.23 1.53
C LEU A 135 29.76 -2.64 2.40
N LEU A 136 30.83 -3.17 1.78
CA LEU A 136 32.05 -3.51 2.50
C LEU A 136 32.80 -2.26 3.01
N ALA A 137 32.81 -1.17 2.26
CA ALA A 137 33.45 0.09 2.63
C ALA A 137 32.67 0.87 3.69
N ALA A 138 31.33 0.76 3.73
CA ALA A 138 30.49 1.46 4.69
C ALA A 138 30.78 1.02 6.12
N LYS A 139 30.76 1.96 7.08
CA LYS A 139 30.92 1.68 8.51
C LYS A 139 29.65 1.11 9.12
N SER A 140 28.48 1.47 8.56
CA SER A 140 27.18 1.01 9.04
C SER A 140 26.15 0.95 7.91
N VAL A 141 25.32 -0.07 7.96
CA VAL A 141 24.24 -0.34 7.00
C VAL A 141 22.95 -0.55 7.78
N ALA A 142 21.86 0.07 7.33
CA ALA A 142 20.52 -0.13 7.90
C ALA A 142 19.58 -0.75 6.86
N TYR A 143 18.74 -1.68 7.30
CA TYR A 143 17.67 -2.27 6.49
C TYR A 143 16.42 -2.51 7.37
N SER A 144 15.24 -2.55 6.75
CA SER A 144 13.98 -2.70 7.49
C SER A 144 13.77 -4.12 8.03
N ASP A 145 12.81 -4.28 8.91
CA ASP A 145 12.29 -5.59 9.35
C ASP A 145 11.17 -6.11 8.43
N SER A 146 10.86 -5.40 7.34
CA SER A 146 9.83 -5.76 6.36
C SER A 146 10.35 -6.63 5.22
N ALA A 147 9.54 -6.81 4.16
CA ALA A 147 9.87 -7.68 3.01
C ALA A 147 11.24 -7.40 2.38
N SER A 148 11.62 -6.12 2.20
CA SER A 148 12.94 -5.76 1.66
C SER A 148 14.07 -6.17 2.59
N GLY A 149 13.92 -5.96 3.89
CA GLY A 149 14.96 -6.32 4.86
C GLY A 149 15.12 -7.81 5.05
N VAL A 150 14.03 -8.58 4.98
CA VAL A 150 14.11 -10.04 4.96
C VAL A 150 14.95 -10.49 3.76
N TYR A 151 14.63 -10.04 2.55
CA TYR A 151 15.42 -10.37 1.36
C TYR A 151 16.89 -9.97 1.48
N ILE A 152 17.17 -8.73 1.94
CA ILE A 152 18.54 -8.22 2.09
C ILE A 152 19.37 -9.11 3.00
N SER A 153 18.81 -9.48 4.17
CA SER A 153 19.53 -10.21 5.20
C SER A 153 19.62 -11.72 4.95
N THR A 154 18.66 -12.32 4.24
CA THR A 154 18.61 -13.78 4.06
C THR A 154 19.07 -14.25 2.68
N GLU A 155 19.02 -13.37 1.68
CA GLU A 155 19.36 -13.73 0.29
C GLU A 155 20.48 -12.83 -0.30
N MET A 156 20.34 -11.49 -0.21
CA MET A 156 21.22 -10.57 -0.94
C MET A 156 22.65 -10.60 -0.40
N PHE A 157 22.83 -10.58 0.92
CA PHE A 157 24.16 -10.66 1.52
C PHE A 157 24.88 -11.97 1.19
N ASP A 158 24.13 -13.06 1.11
CA ASP A 158 24.64 -14.36 0.71
C ASP A 158 25.04 -14.39 -0.76
N LYS A 159 24.17 -13.89 -1.66
CA LYS A 159 24.48 -13.72 -3.10
C LYS A 159 25.75 -12.92 -3.35
N LEU A 160 26.02 -11.91 -2.51
CA LEU A 160 27.21 -11.09 -2.59
C LEU A 160 28.43 -11.71 -1.90
N GLY A 161 28.23 -12.80 -1.13
CA GLY A 161 29.30 -13.45 -0.35
C GLY A 161 29.86 -12.55 0.76
N ILE A 162 29.00 -11.72 1.40
CA ILE A 162 29.39 -10.78 2.46
C ILE A 162 28.61 -10.95 3.76
N THR A 163 27.89 -12.05 3.93
CA THR A 163 27.04 -12.28 5.12
C THR A 163 27.86 -12.15 6.42
N ALA A 164 29.08 -12.68 6.45
CA ALA A 164 29.95 -12.58 7.62
C ALA A 164 30.37 -11.14 7.92
N ASP A 165 30.75 -10.38 6.87
CA ASP A 165 31.19 -8.98 6.97
C ASP A 165 30.07 -8.04 7.43
N MET A 166 28.81 -8.38 7.11
CA MET A 166 27.64 -7.58 7.49
C MET A 166 27.18 -7.81 8.93
N LYS A 167 27.61 -8.87 9.59
CA LYS A 167 27.14 -9.29 10.92
C LYS A 167 27.17 -8.17 11.96
N ASP A 168 28.27 -7.41 12.01
CA ASP A 168 28.48 -6.41 13.04
C ASP A 168 28.10 -4.98 12.61
N LYS A 169 27.96 -4.71 11.31
CA LYS A 169 27.70 -3.38 10.80
C LYS A 169 26.34 -3.20 10.12
N ALA A 170 25.64 -4.27 9.77
CA ALA A 170 24.31 -4.20 9.21
C ALA A 170 23.26 -4.39 10.30
N LYS A 171 22.37 -3.39 10.48
CA LYS A 171 21.37 -3.36 11.52
C LYS A 171 19.96 -3.46 10.92
N LYS A 172 19.17 -4.38 11.43
CA LYS A 172 17.74 -4.44 11.18
C LYS A 172 17.03 -3.38 12.04
N ILE A 173 16.28 -2.50 11.38
CA ILE A 173 15.54 -1.40 12.01
C ILE A 173 14.07 -1.80 12.13
N PRO A 174 13.56 -2.06 13.34
CA PRO A 174 12.17 -2.40 13.56
C PRO A 174 11.31 -1.14 13.64
N ALA A 175 10.14 -1.19 13.03
CA ALA A 175 9.04 -0.23 13.17
C ALA A 175 9.35 1.25 12.86
N THR A 176 10.59 1.60 12.50
CA THR A 176 11.02 2.95 12.13
C THR A 176 11.45 2.96 10.66
N PRO A 177 11.11 3.99 9.87
CA PRO A 177 11.63 4.14 8.51
C PRO A 177 13.17 4.16 8.50
N VAL A 178 13.77 3.33 7.65
CA VAL A 178 15.25 3.27 7.52
C VAL A 178 15.83 4.63 7.14
N ALA A 179 15.11 5.38 6.32
CA ALA A 179 15.54 6.71 5.90
C ALA A 179 15.69 7.70 7.09
N GLU A 180 14.91 7.56 8.17
CA GLU A 180 15.10 8.41 9.36
C GLU A 180 16.44 8.14 10.05
N ILE A 181 16.86 6.87 10.13
CA ILE A 181 18.13 6.45 10.71
C ILE A 181 19.30 7.01 9.89
N VAL A 182 19.15 6.95 8.55
CA VAL A 182 20.16 7.51 7.62
C VAL A 182 20.20 9.05 7.71
N ALA A 183 19.05 9.72 7.73
CA ALA A 183 18.97 11.18 7.82
C ALA A 183 19.63 11.73 9.10
N LYS A 184 19.48 11.01 10.21
CA LYS A 184 20.16 11.32 11.50
C LYS A 184 21.67 11.02 11.46
N GLY A 185 22.16 10.28 10.47
CA GLY A 185 23.55 9.83 10.37
C GLY A 185 23.91 8.64 11.26
N GLU A 186 22.90 7.92 11.76
CA GLU A 186 23.06 6.71 12.56
C GLU A 186 23.43 5.48 11.70
N ALA A 187 23.22 5.57 10.38
CA ALA A 187 23.73 4.64 9.38
C ALA A 187 24.23 5.39 8.15
N GLU A 188 25.32 4.91 7.55
CA GLU A 188 25.90 5.50 6.32
C GLU A 188 25.10 5.10 5.08
N ILE A 189 24.64 3.86 5.01
CA ILE A 189 23.81 3.33 3.92
C ILE A 189 22.51 2.79 4.50
N GLY A 190 21.40 3.16 3.87
CA GLY A 190 20.08 2.59 4.16
C GLY A 190 19.49 1.90 2.94
N MET A 191 18.84 0.76 3.14
CA MET A 191 18.16 0.02 2.08
C MET A 191 16.72 -0.32 2.50
N GLN A 192 15.75 0.11 1.70
CA GLN A 192 14.32 -0.14 1.92
C GLN A 192 13.58 0.00 0.58
N GLN A 193 12.27 -0.19 0.56
CA GLN A 193 11.46 0.15 -0.61
C GLN A 193 11.66 1.62 -0.98
N ILE A 194 11.83 1.94 -2.26
CA ILE A 194 12.05 3.32 -2.73
C ILE A 194 10.94 4.26 -2.25
N SER A 195 9.70 3.81 -2.25
CA SER A 195 8.55 4.60 -1.80
C SER A 195 8.64 5.00 -0.32
N GLU A 196 9.18 4.14 0.52
CA GLU A 196 9.40 4.41 1.94
C GLU A 196 10.60 5.36 2.15
N LEU A 197 11.67 5.20 1.36
CA LEU A 197 12.82 6.11 1.38
C LEU A 197 12.44 7.51 0.93
N LYS A 198 11.61 7.65 -0.12
CA LYS A 198 11.13 8.94 -0.65
C LYS A 198 10.24 9.70 0.33
N ALA A 199 9.57 9.00 1.23
CA ALA A 199 8.66 9.60 2.19
C ALA A 199 9.37 10.40 3.31
N VAL A 200 10.69 10.29 3.42
CA VAL A 200 11.48 10.92 4.49
C VAL A 200 12.47 11.93 3.90
N ALA A 201 12.45 13.15 4.41
CA ALA A 201 13.42 14.17 4.04
C ALA A 201 14.80 13.91 4.69
N GLY A 202 15.86 14.49 4.12
CA GLY A 202 17.21 14.41 4.68
C GLY A 202 18.04 13.21 4.20
N VAL A 203 17.56 12.51 3.18
CA VAL A 203 18.31 11.45 2.49
C VAL A 203 18.39 11.71 0.99
N ASP A 204 19.46 11.26 0.38
CA ASP A 204 19.63 11.14 -1.07
C ASP A 204 19.45 9.68 -1.46
N ILE A 205 18.43 9.41 -2.28
CA ILE A 205 18.25 8.09 -2.89
C ILE A 205 19.22 8.00 -4.07
N ILE A 206 20.20 7.10 -3.97
CA ILE A 206 21.27 6.98 -4.98
C ILE A 206 20.91 6.03 -6.11
N GLY A 207 19.79 5.35 -6.02
CA GLY A 207 19.19 4.52 -7.07
C GLY A 207 18.50 3.28 -6.53
N PRO A 208 17.82 2.54 -7.43
CA PRO A 208 17.41 1.17 -7.14
C PRO A 208 18.64 0.27 -7.07
N LEU A 209 18.52 -0.88 -6.38
CA LEU A 209 19.46 -1.97 -6.55
C LEU A 209 19.57 -2.37 -8.03
N PRO A 210 20.75 -2.79 -8.53
CA PRO A 210 20.89 -3.32 -9.88
C PRO A 210 20.02 -4.54 -10.08
N GLU A 211 19.57 -4.79 -11.31
CA GLU A 211 18.60 -5.82 -11.64
C GLU A 211 18.97 -7.21 -11.11
N SER A 212 20.25 -7.57 -11.15
CA SER A 212 20.79 -8.84 -10.64
C SER A 212 20.63 -9.04 -9.13
N LEU A 213 20.45 -7.94 -8.39
CA LEU A 213 20.21 -7.93 -6.94
C LEU A 213 18.80 -7.42 -6.58
N GLN A 214 18.01 -7.01 -7.55
CA GLN A 214 16.70 -6.45 -7.26
C GLN A 214 15.70 -7.55 -6.86
N LYS A 215 14.88 -7.26 -5.87
CA LYS A 215 13.70 -8.04 -5.51
C LYS A 215 12.49 -7.12 -5.62
N VAL A 216 11.73 -7.26 -6.68
CA VAL A 216 10.48 -6.53 -6.84
C VAL A 216 9.46 -7.11 -5.88
N THR A 217 8.83 -6.25 -5.09
CA THR A 217 7.74 -6.61 -4.18
C THR A 217 6.42 -6.11 -4.77
N VAL A 218 5.48 -7.03 -4.99
CA VAL A 218 4.10 -6.67 -5.37
C VAL A 218 3.34 -6.29 -4.10
N PHE A 219 2.71 -5.12 -4.10
CA PHE A 219 1.71 -4.75 -3.10
C PHE A 219 0.33 -4.93 -3.69
N SER A 220 -0.52 -5.60 -2.92
CA SER A 220 -1.85 -6.01 -3.36
C SER A 220 -2.89 -5.55 -2.35
N ALA A 221 -4.12 -5.38 -2.82
CA ALA A 221 -5.28 -5.14 -1.98
C ALA A 221 -6.26 -6.30 -2.02
N GLY A 222 -6.98 -6.50 -0.93
CA GLY A 222 -8.04 -7.50 -0.82
C GLY A 222 -9.14 -7.07 0.14
N ILE A 223 -10.30 -7.70 0.03
CA ILE A 223 -11.41 -7.49 0.96
C ILE A 223 -11.24 -8.44 2.14
N ALA A 224 -11.30 -7.90 3.35
CA ALA A 224 -11.30 -8.72 4.57
C ALA A 224 -12.55 -9.59 4.64
N SER A 225 -12.44 -10.86 5.07
CA SER A 225 -13.58 -11.77 5.13
C SER A 225 -14.67 -11.32 6.14
N ALA A 226 -14.28 -10.53 7.14
CA ALA A 226 -15.20 -9.95 8.13
C ALA A 226 -15.64 -8.52 7.79
N SER A 227 -15.41 -8.06 6.55
CA SER A 227 -15.77 -6.71 6.09
C SER A 227 -17.26 -6.45 6.30
N LYS A 228 -17.56 -5.26 6.81
CA LYS A 228 -18.93 -4.73 6.93
C LYS A 228 -19.30 -3.84 5.75
N GLU A 229 -18.31 -3.29 5.04
CA GLU A 229 -18.48 -2.38 3.92
C GLU A 229 -17.76 -2.90 2.65
N PRO A 230 -18.07 -4.15 2.19
CA PRO A 230 -17.32 -4.77 1.10
C PRO A 230 -17.45 -4.01 -0.24
N GLU A 231 -18.58 -3.39 -0.53
CA GLU A 231 -18.78 -2.64 -1.78
C GLU A 231 -18.01 -1.32 -1.77
N ALA A 232 -18.00 -0.59 -0.65
CA ALA A 232 -17.20 0.60 -0.49
C ALA A 232 -15.69 0.25 -0.51
N GLY A 233 -15.31 -0.88 0.08
CA GLY A 233 -13.95 -1.43 0.00
C GLY A 233 -13.51 -1.74 -1.43
N LYS A 234 -14.37 -2.40 -2.23
CA LYS A 234 -14.11 -2.65 -3.67
C LYS A 234 -13.97 -1.35 -4.46
N ALA A 235 -14.80 -0.35 -4.15
CA ALA A 235 -14.71 0.96 -4.78
C ALA A 235 -13.36 1.64 -4.48
N LEU A 236 -12.84 1.54 -3.25
CA LEU A 236 -11.51 2.04 -2.89
C LEU A 236 -10.41 1.30 -3.65
N ILE A 237 -10.44 -0.04 -3.70
CA ILE A 237 -9.47 -0.84 -4.45
C ILE A 237 -9.48 -0.46 -5.93
N LYS A 238 -10.66 -0.33 -6.53
CA LYS A 238 -10.81 0.08 -7.92
C LYS A 238 -10.27 1.48 -8.17
N PHE A 239 -10.49 2.42 -7.26
CA PHE A 239 -9.94 3.77 -7.33
C PHE A 239 -8.40 3.75 -7.29
N LEU A 240 -7.79 3.01 -6.35
CA LEU A 240 -6.34 2.87 -6.23
C LEU A 240 -5.69 2.19 -7.45
N ALA A 241 -6.41 1.31 -8.15
CA ALA A 241 -5.96 0.66 -9.39
C ALA A 241 -6.31 1.46 -10.66
N SER A 242 -6.94 2.62 -10.54
CA SER A 242 -7.42 3.41 -11.68
C SER A 242 -6.33 4.27 -12.32
N PRO A 243 -6.53 4.70 -13.58
CA PRO A 243 -5.64 5.66 -14.22
C PRO A 243 -5.50 7.00 -13.45
N ALA A 244 -6.51 7.41 -12.68
CA ALA A 244 -6.47 8.63 -11.87
C ALA A 244 -5.42 8.56 -10.75
N ALA A 245 -5.18 7.38 -10.17
CA ALA A 245 -4.18 7.18 -9.13
C ALA A 245 -2.73 7.10 -9.67
N ARG A 246 -2.56 6.89 -10.98
CA ARG A 246 -1.27 6.53 -11.59
C ARG A 246 -0.16 7.55 -11.31
N GLU A 247 -0.41 8.81 -11.52
CA GLU A 247 0.59 9.86 -11.34
C GLU A 247 1.10 9.91 -9.89
N THR A 248 0.19 9.88 -8.93
CA THR A 248 0.52 9.88 -7.50
C THR A 248 1.33 8.65 -7.12
N ILE A 249 0.98 7.47 -7.65
CA ILE A 249 1.72 6.22 -7.43
C ILE A 249 3.15 6.32 -7.99
N VAL A 250 3.32 6.76 -9.23
CA VAL A 250 4.65 6.93 -9.86
C VAL A 250 5.50 7.96 -9.11
N ASN A 251 4.89 9.08 -8.73
CA ASN A 251 5.57 10.12 -7.96
C ASN A 251 6.01 9.64 -6.57
N SER A 252 5.34 8.64 -6.00
CA SER A 252 5.78 8.01 -4.74
C SER A 252 6.95 7.02 -4.91
N GLY A 253 7.37 6.71 -6.14
CA GLY A 253 8.45 5.76 -6.43
C GLY A 253 8.00 4.31 -6.62
N LEU A 254 6.72 4.12 -6.93
CA LEU A 254 6.10 2.84 -7.22
C LEU A 254 5.80 2.70 -8.73
N GLU A 255 5.65 1.48 -9.21
CA GLU A 255 5.27 1.18 -10.58
C GLU A 255 3.85 0.58 -10.58
N PRO A 256 2.84 1.29 -11.12
CA PRO A 256 1.47 0.76 -11.19
C PRO A 256 1.40 -0.51 -12.03
N ILE A 257 0.59 -1.49 -11.59
CA ILE A 257 0.30 -2.70 -12.37
C ILE A 257 -0.97 -2.45 -13.18
N GLU A 258 -0.86 -2.56 -14.50
CA GLU A 258 -1.96 -2.29 -15.41
C GLU A 258 -2.93 -3.48 -15.54
N GLY A 259 -4.22 -3.21 -15.71
CA GLY A 259 -5.23 -4.21 -16.06
C GLY A 259 -5.80 -5.03 -14.91
N THR A 260 -5.53 -4.67 -13.66
CA THR A 260 -6.01 -5.44 -12.49
C THR A 260 -7.40 -5.05 -11.99
N ALA A 261 -7.94 -3.92 -12.43
CA ALA A 261 -9.30 -3.49 -12.11
C ALA A 261 -10.28 -3.87 -13.23
N LYS A 262 -10.75 -5.13 -13.23
CA LYS A 262 -11.89 -5.56 -14.05
C LYS A 262 -13.18 -5.47 -13.26
#